data_3bc790bb141ecc3660b14b8ad38f1798
#
_entry.id   3bc790bb141ecc3660b14b8ad38f1798
#
_cell.length_a   1.000
_cell.length_b   1.000
_cell.length_c   1.000
_cell.angle_alpha   90.00
_cell.angle_beta   90.00
_cell.angle_gamma   90.00
#
_symmetry.space_group_name_H-M   'P 1'
#
loop_
_entity.id
_entity.type
_entity.pdbx_description
1 polymer ?
#
loop_
_entity_poly.entity_id
_entity_poly.type
_entity_poly.pdbx_seq_one_letter_code
_entity_poly.pdbx_strand_id
1 'polypeptide(L)'
;MKTKIKKLDFYKEPEEAFYPYRNEKYAVFLDSSMKNEQGRYSVIALKPYLILEEKNGVCKINENISRDPIEKVLDHYLNLYKEENITGLPVVSGAFGYLSYDFGRKFEMIPSRHADTLKIPDAVFAFYDRLIIADQEERQLYLASREELTGAGEAFLEMEETLQKNTVPDFLQKQEGRAEFFPDFRKEEYEKAVE
;
A
#
# COMPACT_ATOMS: atom_id res chain seq x y z
N MET A 1 7.93 5.49 -19.75
CA MET A 1 8.76 6.51 -19.08
C MET A 1 9.56 5.78 -18.00
N LYS A 2 10.83 6.08 -17.78
CA LYS A 2 11.65 5.30 -16.85
C LYS A 2 11.69 6.00 -15.49
N THR A 3 11.31 5.26 -14.42
CA THR A 3 11.36 5.75 -13.04
C THR A 3 12.76 6.24 -12.67
N LYS A 4 12.85 7.41 -12.04
CA LYS A 4 14.07 7.97 -11.49
C LYS A 4 14.25 7.55 -10.05
N ILE A 5 15.49 7.29 -9.65
CA ILE A 5 15.82 6.84 -8.29
C ILE A 5 16.85 7.82 -7.71
N LYS A 6 16.65 8.18 -6.43
CA LYS A 6 17.61 8.92 -5.61
C LYS A 6 17.90 8.13 -4.34
N LYS A 7 19.17 7.87 -4.07
CA LYS A 7 19.64 7.36 -2.78
C LYS A 7 19.78 8.54 -1.82
N LEU A 8 19.29 8.42 -0.58
CA LEU A 8 19.46 9.44 0.46
C LEU A 8 20.77 9.20 1.23
N ASP A 9 21.30 10.27 1.81
CA ASP A 9 22.49 10.26 2.64
C ASP A 9 22.19 10.09 4.14
N PHE A 10 20.92 9.92 4.50
CA PHE A 10 20.45 9.64 5.85
C PHE A 10 19.45 8.47 5.84
N TYR A 11 19.20 7.91 7.02
CA TYR A 11 18.23 6.84 7.24
C TYR A 11 17.21 7.24 8.30
N LYS A 12 15.99 6.75 8.13
CA LYS A 12 14.94 6.71 9.15
C LYS A 12 14.32 5.32 9.14
N GLU A 13 13.83 4.87 10.29
CA GLU A 13 13.05 3.64 10.36
C GLU A 13 11.77 3.79 9.50
N PRO A 14 11.27 2.72 8.87
CA PRO A 14 10.16 2.80 7.93
C PRO A 14 8.91 3.49 8.48
N GLU A 15 8.53 3.21 9.72
CA GLU A 15 7.40 3.83 10.41
C GLU A 15 7.61 5.33 10.65
N GLU A 16 8.84 5.75 10.94
CA GLU A 16 9.18 7.18 11.06
C GLU A 16 9.11 7.89 9.71
N ALA A 17 9.55 7.20 8.64
CA ALA A 17 9.47 7.74 7.28
C ALA A 17 8.01 7.84 6.79
N PHE A 18 7.13 6.92 7.19
CA PHE A 18 5.72 6.95 6.83
C PHE A 18 4.92 7.98 7.66
N TYR A 19 5.29 8.24 8.90
CA TYR A 19 4.49 9.05 9.82
C TYR A 19 3.99 10.39 9.27
N PRO A 20 4.78 11.21 8.55
CA PRO A 20 4.31 12.48 7.99
C PRO A 20 3.19 12.30 6.93
N TYR A 21 3.12 11.16 6.28
CA TYR A 21 2.19 10.85 5.20
C TYR A 21 0.94 10.08 5.65
N ARG A 22 0.83 9.69 6.93
CA ARG A 22 -0.24 8.85 7.47
C ARG A 22 -1.67 9.33 7.23
N ASN A 23 -1.85 10.61 6.98
CA ASN A 23 -3.15 11.23 6.70
C ASN A 23 -3.35 11.52 5.21
N GLU A 24 -2.40 11.21 4.34
CA GLU A 24 -2.59 11.36 2.90
C GLU A 24 -3.56 10.30 2.38
N LYS A 25 -4.53 10.75 1.58
CA LYS A 25 -5.50 9.83 0.98
C LYS A 25 -4.79 8.87 0.04
N TYR A 26 -5.09 7.59 0.19
CA TYR A 26 -4.47 6.48 -0.54
C TYR A 26 -2.95 6.32 -0.33
N ALA A 27 -2.33 6.91 0.67
CA ALA A 27 -0.98 6.53 1.03
C ALA A 27 -0.95 5.06 1.46
N VAL A 28 0.01 4.30 0.96
CA VAL A 28 0.20 2.88 1.29
C VAL A 28 1.52 2.70 1.99
N PHE A 29 1.51 1.92 3.08
CA PHE A 29 2.69 1.48 3.78
C PHE A 29 2.73 -0.05 3.84
N LEU A 30 3.65 -0.65 3.11
CA LEU A 30 3.96 -2.07 3.17
C LEU A 30 5.17 -2.24 4.07
N ASP A 31 4.90 -2.60 5.31
CA ASP A 31 5.93 -2.76 6.33
C ASP A 31 6.40 -4.21 6.46
N SER A 32 7.71 -4.38 6.53
CA SER A 32 8.36 -5.65 6.84
C SER A 32 8.81 -5.64 8.30
N SER A 33 7.88 -5.92 9.21
CA SER A 33 8.12 -5.93 10.65
C SER A 33 9.04 -7.07 11.11
N MET A 34 9.14 -8.14 10.34
CA MET A 34 10.00 -9.29 10.66
C MET A 34 11.33 -9.18 9.89
N LYS A 35 12.42 -8.92 10.63
CA LYS A 35 13.78 -8.78 10.06
C LYS A 35 14.36 -10.16 9.71
N ASN A 36 14.18 -10.59 8.47
CA ASN A 36 14.75 -11.79 7.88
C ASN A 36 15.00 -11.56 6.38
N GLU A 37 15.49 -12.57 5.66
CA GLU A 37 15.77 -12.47 4.23
C GLU A 37 14.55 -12.03 3.38
N GLN A 38 13.33 -12.36 3.82
CA GLN A 38 12.09 -11.98 3.15
C GLN A 38 11.57 -10.60 3.58
N GLY A 39 11.93 -10.16 4.79
CA GLY A 39 11.49 -8.91 5.42
C GLY A 39 12.53 -7.79 5.36
N ARG A 40 13.37 -7.73 4.32
CA ARG A 40 14.43 -6.73 4.19
C ARG A 40 13.92 -5.33 3.85
N TYR A 41 12.88 -5.24 3.02
CA TYR A 41 12.42 -3.96 2.49
C TYR A 41 11.05 -3.58 3.01
N SER A 42 10.88 -2.29 3.37
CA SER A 42 9.58 -1.65 3.55
C SER A 42 9.36 -0.61 2.44
N VAL A 43 8.11 -0.45 2.00
CA VAL A 43 7.77 0.43 0.88
C VAL A 43 6.61 1.34 1.26
N ILE A 44 6.79 2.63 1.00
CA ILE A 44 5.77 3.67 1.16
C ILE A 44 5.42 4.17 -0.24
N ALA A 45 4.14 4.12 -0.62
CA ALA A 45 3.65 4.60 -1.90
C ALA A 45 2.77 5.84 -1.71
N LEU A 46 3.06 6.91 -2.46
CA LEU A 46 2.51 8.24 -2.30
C LEU A 46 2.08 8.83 -3.64
N LYS A 47 1.10 9.76 -3.59
CA LYS A 47 0.66 10.52 -4.76
C LYS A 47 0.18 9.59 -5.89
N PRO A 48 -0.95 8.90 -5.71
CA PRO A 48 -1.50 8.07 -6.78
C PRO A 48 -1.97 8.94 -7.95
N TYR A 49 -1.60 8.54 -9.18
CA TYR A 49 -2.06 9.19 -10.41
C TYR A 49 -3.18 8.41 -11.11
N LEU A 50 -3.33 7.13 -10.77
CA LEU A 50 -4.39 6.27 -11.28
C LEU A 50 -4.89 5.38 -10.15
N ILE A 51 -6.22 5.33 -9.95
CA ILE A 51 -6.89 4.54 -8.93
C ILE A 51 -7.94 3.67 -9.61
N LEU A 52 -7.86 2.37 -9.34
CA LEU A 52 -8.83 1.37 -9.76
C LEU A 52 -9.56 0.88 -8.52
N GLU A 53 -10.89 0.91 -8.55
CA GLU A 53 -11.73 0.48 -7.44
C GLU A 53 -12.88 -0.38 -7.97
N GLU A 54 -13.15 -1.50 -7.34
CA GLU A 54 -14.33 -2.29 -7.63
C GLU A 54 -15.17 -2.48 -6.36
N LYS A 55 -16.47 -2.27 -6.50
CA LYS A 55 -17.47 -2.56 -5.47
C LYS A 55 -18.70 -3.17 -6.10
N ASN A 56 -19.13 -4.34 -5.61
CA ASN A 56 -20.31 -5.07 -6.11
C ASN A 56 -20.29 -5.27 -7.64
N GLY A 57 -19.12 -5.61 -8.20
CA GLY A 57 -18.93 -5.84 -9.63
C GLY A 57 -18.90 -4.58 -10.51
N VAL A 58 -18.95 -3.38 -9.90
CA VAL A 58 -18.80 -2.11 -10.62
C VAL A 58 -17.37 -1.62 -10.47
N CYS A 59 -16.61 -1.66 -11.55
CA CYS A 59 -15.24 -1.13 -11.61
C CYS A 59 -15.24 0.36 -11.94
N LYS A 60 -14.40 1.11 -11.26
CA LYS A 60 -14.11 2.52 -11.52
C LYS A 60 -12.63 2.72 -11.81
N ILE A 61 -12.35 3.63 -12.72
CA ILE A 61 -11.02 4.15 -13.04
C ILE A 61 -11.04 5.63 -12.65
N ASN A 62 -10.37 5.98 -11.56
CA ASN A 62 -10.56 7.24 -10.87
C ASN A 62 -12.06 7.44 -10.57
N GLU A 63 -12.68 8.52 -11.09
CA GLU A 63 -14.12 8.80 -10.89
C GLU A 63 -15.03 8.17 -11.97
N ASN A 64 -14.48 7.54 -13.01
CA ASN A 64 -15.24 7.07 -14.17
C ASN A 64 -15.54 5.58 -14.07
N ILE A 65 -16.79 5.21 -14.37
CA ILE A 65 -17.20 3.80 -14.42
C ILE A 65 -16.60 3.13 -15.66
N SER A 66 -15.93 2.01 -15.44
CA SER A 66 -15.42 1.13 -16.50
C SER A 66 -16.51 0.15 -16.96
N ARG A 67 -16.46 -0.24 -18.24
CA ARG A 67 -17.27 -1.35 -18.78
C ARG A 67 -16.61 -2.71 -18.54
N ASP A 68 -15.30 -2.71 -18.31
CA ASP A 68 -14.53 -3.92 -18.05
C ASP A 68 -14.35 -4.12 -16.53
N PRO A 69 -14.28 -5.38 -16.08
CA PRO A 69 -14.00 -5.72 -14.69
C PRO A 69 -12.56 -5.33 -14.31
N ILE A 70 -12.32 -5.17 -13.00
CA ILE A 70 -11.05 -4.66 -12.49
C ILE A 70 -9.85 -5.49 -12.91
N GLU A 71 -9.99 -6.80 -13.10
CA GLU A 71 -8.89 -7.69 -13.49
C GLU A 71 -8.36 -7.33 -14.89
N LYS A 72 -9.26 -7.05 -15.83
CA LYS A 72 -8.88 -6.64 -17.18
C LYS A 72 -8.29 -5.23 -17.20
N VAL A 73 -8.90 -4.33 -16.41
CA VAL A 73 -8.42 -2.95 -16.30
C VAL A 73 -7.04 -2.92 -15.68
N LEU A 74 -6.81 -3.69 -14.60
CA LEU A 74 -5.52 -3.80 -13.94
C LEU A 74 -4.46 -4.38 -14.88
N ASP A 75 -4.76 -5.47 -15.58
CA ASP A 75 -3.85 -6.07 -16.56
C ASP A 75 -3.47 -5.08 -17.66
N HIS A 76 -4.45 -4.33 -18.19
CA HIS A 76 -4.20 -3.30 -19.20
C HIS A 76 -3.18 -2.26 -18.69
N TYR A 77 -3.39 -1.69 -17.51
CA TYR A 77 -2.51 -0.64 -16.98
C TYR A 77 -1.16 -1.18 -16.51
N LEU A 78 -1.08 -2.40 -15.98
CA LEU A 78 0.20 -3.05 -15.68
C LEU A 78 1.04 -3.23 -16.95
N ASN A 79 0.43 -3.63 -18.05
CA ASN A 79 1.12 -3.75 -19.34
C ASN A 79 1.50 -2.38 -19.92
N LEU A 80 0.62 -1.37 -19.83
CA LEU A 80 0.87 -0.02 -20.32
C LEU A 80 2.04 0.66 -19.59
N TYR A 81 2.13 0.48 -18.28
CA TYR A 81 3.13 1.12 -17.42
C TYR A 81 4.33 0.22 -17.10
N LYS A 82 4.41 -0.95 -17.74
CA LYS A 82 5.51 -1.89 -17.54
C LYS A 82 6.85 -1.23 -17.86
N GLU A 83 7.80 -1.38 -16.93
CA GLU A 83 9.19 -0.99 -17.12
C GLU A 83 10.13 -2.04 -16.54
N GLU A 84 11.35 -2.09 -17.08
CA GLU A 84 12.39 -2.97 -16.55
C GLU A 84 13.03 -2.35 -15.31
N ASN A 85 13.01 -3.07 -14.20
CA ASN A 85 13.71 -2.68 -12.99
C ASN A 85 15.18 -3.15 -13.05
N ILE A 86 16.08 -2.21 -13.26
CA ILE A 86 17.54 -2.44 -13.35
C ILE A 86 18.29 -1.99 -12.09
N THR A 87 17.56 -1.63 -11.01
CA THR A 87 18.15 -0.96 -9.83
C THR A 87 18.61 -1.92 -8.74
N GLY A 88 18.18 -3.18 -8.78
CA GLY A 88 18.36 -4.14 -7.68
C GLY A 88 17.41 -3.94 -6.49
N LEU A 89 16.57 -2.88 -6.48
CA LEU A 89 15.51 -2.69 -5.50
C LEU A 89 14.34 -3.65 -5.77
N PRO A 90 13.55 -4.03 -4.76
CA PRO A 90 12.46 -5.01 -4.93
C PRO A 90 11.34 -4.48 -5.86
N VAL A 91 11.11 -3.18 -5.83
CA VAL A 91 10.10 -2.49 -6.63
C VAL A 91 10.53 -1.05 -6.86
N VAL A 92 10.22 -0.49 -8.03
CA VAL A 92 10.46 0.93 -8.35
C VAL A 92 9.21 1.62 -8.90
N SER A 93 8.23 0.83 -9.34
CA SER A 93 6.92 1.28 -9.82
C SER A 93 5.93 0.13 -9.82
N GLY A 94 4.65 0.40 -10.04
CA GLY A 94 3.62 -0.62 -10.13
C GLY A 94 2.32 -0.21 -9.45
N ALA A 95 1.43 -1.18 -9.29
CA ALA A 95 0.17 -1.02 -8.58
C ALA A 95 0.28 -1.58 -7.15
N PHE A 96 -0.19 -0.81 -6.17
CA PHE A 96 -0.31 -1.23 -4.78
C PHE A 96 -1.78 -1.21 -4.39
N GLY A 97 -2.21 -2.21 -3.66
CA GLY A 97 -3.61 -2.31 -3.29
C GLY A 97 -3.96 -3.60 -2.58
N TYR A 98 -5.25 -3.95 -2.60
CA TYR A 98 -5.75 -5.17 -2.00
C TYR A 98 -6.92 -5.76 -2.78
N LEU A 99 -7.12 -7.05 -2.59
CA LEU A 99 -8.36 -7.76 -2.84
C LEU A 99 -8.99 -8.10 -1.49
N SER A 100 -10.27 -7.79 -1.30
CA SER A 100 -10.98 -8.18 -0.09
C SER A 100 -11.17 -9.70 -0.04
N TYR A 101 -11.40 -10.23 1.14
CA TYR A 101 -11.70 -11.65 1.30
C TYR A 101 -12.91 -12.06 0.44
N ASP A 102 -13.92 -11.20 0.36
CA ASP A 102 -15.15 -11.48 -0.38
C ASP A 102 -15.03 -11.29 -1.90
N PHE A 103 -13.90 -10.77 -2.40
CA PHE A 103 -13.67 -10.63 -3.84
C PHE A 103 -13.78 -11.98 -4.59
N GLY A 104 -13.37 -13.08 -3.94
CA GLY A 104 -13.49 -14.45 -4.47
C GLY A 104 -14.92 -14.87 -4.78
N ARG A 105 -15.93 -14.32 -4.08
CA ARG A 105 -17.36 -14.63 -4.32
C ARG A 105 -17.83 -14.27 -5.74
N LYS A 106 -17.11 -13.38 -6.41
CA LYS A 106 -17.35 -13.03 -7.82
C LYS A 106 -17.16 -14.22 -8.77
N PHE A 107 -16.26 -15.14 -8.42
CA PHE A 107 -15.91 -16.31 -9.22
C PHE A 107 -16.62 -17.58 -8.73
N GLU A 108 -17.08 -17.58 -7.50
CA GLU A 108 -17.77 -18.69 -6.87
C GLU A 108 -19.15 -18.24 -6.41
N MET A 109 -20.20 -19.03 -6.66
CA MET A 109 -21.57 -18.70 -6.24
C MET A 109 -21.77 -18.96 -4.75
N ILE A 110 -21.02 -18.25 -3.92
CA ILE A 110 -21.10 -18.35 -2.44
C ILE A 110 -22.07 -17.27 -1.95
N PRO A 111 -23.22 -17.66 -1.34
CA PRO A 111 -24.16 -16.68 -0.81
C PRO A 111 -23.58 -15.92 0.37
N SER A 112 -23.80 -14.61 0.43
CA SER A 112 -23.50 -13.83 1.62
C SER A 112 -24.54 -14.10 2.71
N ARG A 113 -24.10 -14.45 3.93
CA ARG A 113 -24.95 -14.64 5.11
C ARG A 113 -25.11 -13.37 5.93
N HIS A 114 -24.20 -12.41 5.73
CA HIS A 114 -24.15 -11.18 6.53
C HIS A 114 -24.25 -9.95 5.62
N ALA A 115 -24.82 -8.88 6.18
CA ALA A 115 -24.85 -7.60 5.51
C ALA A 115 -23.42 -6.98 5.47
N ASP A 116 -23.09 -6.33 4.36
CA ASP A 116 -21.86 -5.56 4.23
C ASP A 116 -21.96 -4.28 5.10
N THR A 117 -21.47 -4.34 6.33
CA THR A 117 -21.51 -3.23 7.29
C THR A 117 -20.36 -2.25 7.09
N LEU A 118 -19.21 -2.70 6.59
CA LEU A 118 -18.01 -1.89 6.44
C LEU A 118 -18.02 -1.06 5.15
N LYS A 119 -18.74 -1.52 4.13
CA LYS A 119 -18.87 -0.87 2.81
C LYS A 119 -17.52 -0.54 2.14
N ILE A 120 -16.47 -1.28 2.49
CA ILE A 120 -15.16 -1.14 1.84
C ILE A 120 -15.24 -1.70 0.41
N PRO A 121 -14.43 -1.18 -0.53
CA PRO A 121 -14.32 -1.76 -1.86
C PRO A 121 -13.91 -3.24 -1.84
N ASP A 122 -14.38 -4.01 -2.84
CA ASP A 122 -14.02 -5.41 -2.99
C ASP A 122 -12.58 -5.56 -3.49
N ALA A 123 -12.13 -4.59 -4.29
CA ALA A 123 -10.75 -4.48 -4.75
C ALA A 123 -10.36 -2.99 -4.90
N VAL A 124 -9.14 -2.66 -4.54
CA VAL A 124 -8.52 -1.35 -4.80
C VAL A 124 -7.10 -1.57 -5.26
N PHE A 125 -6.71 -0.93 -6.36
CA PHE A 125 -5.33 -0.82 -6.80
C PHE A 125 -5.05 0.61 -7.22
N ALA A 126 -3.91 1.14 -6.81
CA ALA A 126 -3.48 2.47 -7.24
C ALA A 126 -2.06 2.43 -7.78
N PHE A 127 -1.80 3.23 -8.80
CA PHE A 127 -0.49 3.44 -9.39
C PHE A 127 0.07 4.76 -8.88
N TYR A 128 1.28 4.74 -8.37
CA TYR A 128 1.87 5.82 -7.61
C TYR A 128 3.00 6.52 -8.34
N ASP A 129 3.02 7.83 -8.22
CA ASP A 129 4.09 8.67 -8.77
C ASP A 129 5.37 8.60 -7.94
N ARG A 130 5.24 8.38 -6.64
CA ARG A 130 6.36 8.45 -5.70
C ARG A 130 6.40 7.24 -4.79
N LEU A 131 7.61 6.68 -4.61
CA LEU A 131 7.86 5.65 -3.59
C LEU A 131 9.01 6.08 -2.69
N ILE A 132 8.92 5.68 -1.42
CA ILE A 132 10.05 5.64 -0.49
C ILE A 132 10.31 4.17 -0.20
N ILE A 133 11.53 3.71 -0.43
CA ILE A 133 11.91 2.31 -0.25
C ILE A 133 12.99 2.29 0.83
N ALA A 134 12.70 1.61 1.92
CA ALA A 134 13.64 1.43 3.03
C ALA A 134 14.27 0.04 2.94
N ASP A 135 15.57 -0.01 2.74
CA ASP A 135 16.40 -1.20 2.94
C ASP A 135 16.81 -1.24 4.41
N GLN A 136 16.16 -2.09 5.19
CA GLN A 136 16.37 -2.17 6.62
C GLN A 136 17.70 -2.86 6.98
N GLU A 137 18.22 -3.72 6.11
CA GLU A 137 19.49 -4.41 6.29
C GLU A 137 20.67 -3.44 6.10
N GLU A 138 20.67 -2.73 4.97
CA GLU A 138 21.70 -1.73 4.65
C GLU A 138 21.47 -0.38 5.34
N ARG A 139 20.35 -0.20 6.08
CA ARG A 139 19.92 1.07 6.69
C ARG A 139 19.96 2.21 5.67
N GLN A 140 19.30 2.01 4.56
CA GLN A 140 19.33 2.92 3.43
C GLN A 140 17.91 3.26 2.94
N LEU A 141 17.67 4.55 2.66
CA LEU A 141 16.45 5.01 2.01
C LEU A 141 16.71 5.35 0.54
N TYR A 142 15.75 4.97 -0.29
CA TYR A 142 15.69 5.33 -1.69
C TYR A 142 14.37 6.03 -2.00
N LEU A 143 14.41 7.07 -2.80
CA LEU A 143 13.25 7.74 -3.37
C LEU A 143 13.10 7.33 -4.83
N ALA A 144 11.87 7.04 -5.24
CA ALA A 144 11.55 6.79 -6.64
C ALA A 144 10.46 7.77 -7.11
N SER A 145 10.58 8.24 -8.34
CA SER A 145 9.58 9.08 -9.00
C SER A 145 9.37 8.66 -10.44
N ARG A 146 8.10 8.50 -10.83
CA ARG A 146 7.70 8.20 -12.20
C ARG A 146 7.57 9.42 -13.09
N GLU A 147 7.59 10.61 -12.51
CA GLU A 147 7.38 11.88 -13.22
C GLU A 147 6.00 11.99 -13.92
N GLU A 148 4.96 11.33 -13.35
CA GLU A 148 3.58 11.39 -13.88
C GLU A 148 2.85 12.65 -13.41
N LEU A 149 3.17 13.16 -12.22
CA LEU A 149 2.54 14.35 -11.62
C LEU A 149 3.47 15.56 -11.64
N THR A 150 4.73 15.36 -11.25
CA THR A 150 5.76 16.41 -11.22
C THR A 150 7.10 15.85 -11.66
N GLY A 151 8.06 16.72 -12.03
CA GLY A 151 9.41 16.29 -12.35
C GLY A 151 10.12 15.66 -11.14
N ALA A 152 11.02 14.69 -11.39
CA ALA A 152 11.71 13.96 -10.33
C ALA A 152 12.49 14.87 -9.37
N GLY A 153 13.09 15.96 -9.85
CA GLY A 153 13.81 16.91 -8.99
C GLY A 153 12.94 17.53 -7.92
N GLU A 154 11.74 17.99 -8.29
CA GLU A 154 10.76 18.56 -7.37
C GLU A 154 10.20 17.49 -6.41
N ALA A 155 9.84 16.30 -6.94
CA ALA A 155 9.35 15.19 -6.15
C ALA A 155 10.35 14.75 -5.07
N PHE A 156 11.62 14.64 -5.43
CA PHE A 156 12.68 14.27 -4.49
C PHE A 156 12.91 15.33 -3.43
N LEU A 157 12.92 16.61 -3.81
CA LEU A 157 13.09 17.71 -2.87
C LEU A 157 11.97 17.73 -1.83
N GLU A 158 10.71 17.63 -2.27
CA GLU A 158 9.54 17.62 -1.37
C GLU A 158 9.58 16.44 -0.40
N MET A 159 9.87 15.22 -0.89
CA MET A 159 9.96 14.04 -0.03
C MET A 159 11.12 14.15 0.97
N GLU A 160 12.29 14.59 0.53
CA GLU A 160 13.48 14.73 1.37
C GLU A 160 13.28 15.78 2.46
N GLU A 161 12.75 16.96 2.13
CA GLU A 161 12.41 18.00 3.11
C GLU A 161 11.39 17.51 4.12
N THR A 162 10.35 16.76 3.66
CA THR A 162 9.34 16.20 4.56
C THR A 162 9.95 15.19 5.52
N LEU A 163 10.82 14.32 5.03
CA LEU A 163 11.51 13.34 5.85
C LEU A 163 12.45 14.01 6.86
N GLN A 164 13.18 15.06 6.48
CA GLN A 164 14.11 15.74 7.38
C GLN A 164 13.41 16.57 8.46
N LYS A 165 12.31 17.24 8.12
CA LYS A 165 11.60 18.16 9.02
C LYS A 165 10.74 17.46 10.06
N ASN A 166 10.24 16.25 9.78
CA ASN A 166 9.29 15.57 10.64
C ASN A 166 10.00 14.64 11.63
N THR A 167 9.71 14.86 12.90
CA THR A 167 10.04 13.96 14.00
C THR A 167 8.79 13.24 14.46
N VAL A 168 8.92 11.95 14.76
CA VAL A 168 7.83 11.16 15.34
C VAL A 168 7.61 11.63 16.79
N PRO A 169 6.39 11.97 17.19
CA PRO A 169 6.12 12.34 18.57
C PRO A 169 6.41 11.20 19.56
N ASP A 170 6.96 11.53 20.72
CA ASP A 170 7.33 10.58 21.77
C ASP A 170 6.18 9.66 22.23
N PHE A 171 4.93 10.11 22.12
CA PHE A 171 3.77 9.29 22.52
C PHE A 171 3.54 8.04 21.65
N LEU A 172 4.18 7.94 20.48
CA LEU A 172 4.21 6.73 19.67
C LEU A 172 5.28 5.73 20.14
N GLN A 173 6.17 6.15 21.04
CA GLN A 173 7.10 5.27 21.73
C GLN A 173 6.31 4.47 22.77
N LYS A 174 6.09 3.17 22.46
CA LYS A 174 5.51 2.14 23.33
C LYS A 174 4.55 2.64 24.42
N GLN A 175 3.28 2.71 24.12
CA GLN A 175 2.29 2.65 25.19
C GLN A 175 2.22 1.19 25.71
N GLU A 176 2.75 0.95 26.89
CA GLU A 176 2.48 -0.27 27.63
C GLU A 176 1.04 -0.21 28.15
N GLY A 177 0.09 -0.62 27.32
CA GLY A 177 -1.31 -0.79 27.70
C GLY A 177 -1.66 -2.27 27.80
N ARG A 178 -2.33 -2.69 28.86
CA ARG A 178 -3.02 -3.99 28.88
C ARG A 178 -4.31 -3.85 28.11
N ALA A 179 -4.40 -4.52 26.94
CA ALA A 179 -5.64 -4.69 26.24
C ALA A 179 -6.36 -5.93 26.81
N GLU A 180 -7.61 -5.78 27.20
CA GLU A 180 -8.48 -6.91 27.50
C GLU A 180 -9.23 -7.29 26.23
N PHE A 181 -9.13 -8.54 25.83
CA PHE A 181 -9.82 -9.07 24.66
C PHE A 181 -11.04 -9.88 25.12
N PHE A 182 -12.19 -9.51 24.64
CA PHE A 182 -13.44 -10.24 24.86
C PHE A 182 -13.81 -10.93 23.55
N PRO A 183 -13.69 -12.27 23.47
CA PRO A 183 -14.07 -12.98 22.26
C PRO A 183 -15.60 -13.01 22.13
N ASP A 184 -16.10 -12.81 20.91
CA ASP A 184 -17.54 -12.94 20.60
C ASP A 184 -18.03 -14.38 20.68
N PHE A 185 -17.10 -15.36 20.59
CA PHE A 185 -17.38 -16.79 20.72
C PHE A 185 -16.64 -17.38 21.92
N ARG A 186 -17.33 -18.21 22.67
CA ARG A 186 -16.68 -19.10 23.63
C ARG A 186 -16.04 -20.26 22.88
N LYS A 187 -15.11 -20.96 23.54
CA LYS A 187 -14.38 -22.08 22.93
C LYS A 187 -15.34 -23.16 22.39
N GLU A 188 -16.35 -23.52 23.18
CA GLU A 188 -17.32 -24.54 22.81
C GLU A 188 -18.24 -24.15 21.65
N GLU A 189 -18.52 -22.85 21.52
CA GLU A 189 -19.31 -22.30 20.41
C GLU A 189 -18.48 -22.27 19.11
N TYR A 190 -17.18 -21.95 19.22
CA TYR A 190 -16.25 -22.02 18.10
C TYR A 190 -16.08 -23.47 17.59
N GLU A 191 -15.86 -24.43 18.52
CA GLU A 191 -15.72 -25.84 18.16
C GLU A 191 -16.94 -26.36 17.38
N LYS A 192 -18.17 -26.02 17.84
CA LYS A 192 -19.41 -26.35 17.13
C LYS A 192 -19.60 -25.67 15.78
N ALA A 193 -18.98 -24.52 15.56
CA ALA A 193 -19.09 -23.79 14.31
C ALA A 193 -18.14 -24.35 13.23
N VAL A 194 -17.12 -25.13 13.64
CA VAL A 194 -16.11 -25.74 12.76
C VAL A 194 -16.44 -27.19 12.43
N GLU A 195 -17.26 -27.89 13.25
CA GLU A 195 -17.84 -29.21 12.93
C GLU A 195 -18.95 -29.11 11.88
#